data_d34cfed4c34e853a69acc145589c38f3
#
_entry.id   d34cfed4c34e853a69acc145589c38f3
#
_cell.length_a   1.000
_cell.length_b   1.000
_cell.length_c   1.000
_cell.angle_alpha   90.00
_cell.angle_beta   90.00
_cell.angle_gamma   90.00
#
_symmetry.space_group_name_H-M   'P 1'
#
loop_
_entity.id
_entity.type
_entity.pdbx_description
1 polymer ?
#
loop_
_entity_poly.entity_id
_entity_poly.type
_entity_poly.pdbx_seq_one_letter_code
_entity_poly.pdbx_strand_id
1 'polypeptide(L)'
;MPSQGEEIVDFVRARVEADEAWAAATLSNPYAFERYGYARRIQAEAEAKRLLLEQHLGYGDGDDRDLPVRTLTLLALPYAAHPDYDERWRP
;
A
#
# COMPACT_ATOMS: atom_id res chain seq x y z
N MET A 1 18.05 -8.65 -10.71
CA MET A 1 17.21 -7.44 -10.84
C MET A 1 15.82 -7.78 -10.34
N PRO A 2 15.22 -6.96 -9.48
CA PRO A 2 13.85 -7.20 -9.06
C PRO A 2 12.89 -7.05 -10.25
N SER A 3 11.82 -7.81 -10.24
CA SER A 3 10.76 -7.69 -11.24
C SER A 3 9.96 -6.41 -10.99
N GLN A 4 9.20 -5.96 -11.99
CA GLN A 4 8.30 -4.83 -11.82
C GLN A 4 7.32 -5.08 -10.67
N GLY A 5 6.80 -6.31 -10.55
CA GLY A 5 5.90 -6.66 -9.47
C GLY A 5 6.54 -6.52 -8.10
N GLU A 6 7.79 -6.97 -7.94
CA GLU A 6 8.52 -6.82 -6.68
C GLU A 6 8.75 -5.35 -6.32
N GLU A 7 9.10 -4.52 -7.30
CA GLU A 7 9.29 -3.09 -7.08
C GLU A 7 8.01 -2.42 -6.60
N ILE A 8 6.88 -2.77 -7.23
CA ILE A 8 5.57 -2.23 -6.84
C ILE A 8 5.19 -2.68 -5.44
N VAL A 9 5.38 -3.96 -5.13
CA VAL A 9 5.06 -4.52 -3.80
C VAL A 9 5.86 -3.80 -2.72
N ASP A 10 7.16 -3.62 -2.93
CA ASP A 10 8.02 -2.93 -1.96
C ASP A 10 7.55 -1.48 -1.74
N PHE A 11 7.22 -0.79 -2.83
CA PHE A 11 6.71 0.58 -2.76
C PHE A 11 5.39 0.64 -1.97
N VAL A 12 4.42 -0.19 -2.34
CA VAL A 12 3.10 -0.20 -1.68
C VAL A 12 3.23 -0.58 -0.21
N ARG A 13 4.06 -1.57 0.11
CA ARG A 13 4.28 -1.98 1.50
C ARG A 13 4.81 -0.82 2.34
N ALA A 14 5.77 -0.08 1.83
CA ALA A 14 6.32 1.07 2.54
C ALA A 14 5.26 2.15 2.77
N ARG A 15 4.37 2.37 1.78
CA ARG A 15 3.28 3.36 1.92
C ARG A 15 2.22 2.89 2.91
N VAL A 16 1.90 1.60 2.91
CA VAL A 16 0.97 1.02 3.89
C VAL A 16 1.50 1.17 5.31
N GLU A 17 2.78 0.89 5.52
CA GLU A 17 3.41 1.06 6.82
C GLU A 17 3.38 2.52 7.29
N ALA A 18 3.63 3.46 6.39
CA ALA A 18 3.55 4.89 6.69
C ALA A 18 2.12 5.31 7.06
N ASP A 19 1.12 4.81 6.33
CA ASP A 19 -0.29 5.09 6.61
C ASP A 19 -0.70 4.52 7.98
N GLU A 20 -0.26 3.30 8.30
CA GLU A 20 -0.55 2.69 9.60
C GLU A 20 0.06 3.49 10.75
N ALA A 21 1.30 3.92 10.59
CA ALA A 21 2.00 4.72 11.60
C ALA A 21 1.31 6.08 11.81
N TRP A 22 0.94 6.74 10.73
CA TRP A 22 0.23 8.01 10.80
C TRP A 22 -1.13 7.86 11.50
N ALA A 23 -1.89 6.83 11.12
CA ALA A 23 -3.21 6.59 11.69
C ALA A 23 -3.11 6.28 13.20
N ALA A 24 -2.16 5.44 13.61
CA ALA A 24 -1.96 5.11 15.01
C ALA A 24 -1.58 6.34 15.82
N ALA A 25 -0.65 7.16 15.31
CA ALA A 25 -0.23 8.38 15.99
C ALA A 25 -1.39 9.37 16.12
N THR A 26 -2.21 9.51 15.07
CA THR A 26 -3.36 10.41 15.07
C THR A 26 -4.41 9.95 16.08
N LEU A 27 -4.72 8.66 16.11
CA LEU A 27 -5.72 8.11 17.03
C LEU A 27 -5.26 8.15 18.48
N SER A 28 -3.97 8.23 18.73
CA SER A 28 -3.40 8.34 20.08
C SER A 28 -3.25 9.80 20.56
N ASN A 29 -3.52 10.77 19.68
CA ASN A 29 -3.35 12.18 19.98
C ASN A 29 -4.70 12.80 20.37
N PRO A 30 -4.90 13.19 21.66
CA PRO A 30 -6.19 13.75 22.11
C PRO A 30 -6.53 15.09 21.45
N TYR A 31 -5.55 15.77 20.87
CA TYR A 31 -5.79 17.04 20.19
C TYR A 31 -6.16 16.87 18.71
N ALA A 32 -6.15 15.65 18.21
CA ALA A 32 -6.44 15.36 16.79
C ALA A 32 -7.82 14.74 16.58
N PHE A 33 -8.75 14.90 17.53
CA PHE A 33 -10.04 14.21 17.49
C PHE A 33 -10.85 14.51 16.22
N GLU A 34 -10.67 15.67 15.62
CA GLU A 34 -11.34 16.03 14.36
C GLU A 34 -10.89 15.16 13.18
N ARG A 35 -9.72 14.52 13.30
CA ARG A 35 -9.16 13.67 12.27
C ARG A 35 -9.40 12.18 12.52
N TYR A 36 -10.03 11.81 13.63
CA TYR A 36 -10.18 10.39 14.00
C TYR A 36 -10.97 9.60 12.96
N GLY A 37 -12.03 10.18 12.39
CA GLY A 37 -12.80 9.50 11.35
C GLY A 37 -11.94 9.17 10.13
N TYR A 38 -11.15 10.14 9.68
CA TYR A 38 -10.25 9.96 8.56
C TYR A 38 -9.14 8.95 8.91
N ALA A 39 -8.56 9.07 10.12
CA ALA A 39 -7.53 8.15 10.56
C ALA A 39 -8.02 6.70 10.61
N ARG A 40 -9.26 6.46 11.08
CA ARG A 40 -9.85 5.13 11.09
C ARG A 40 -10.04 4.58 9.68
N ARG A 41 -10.43 5.43 8.74
CA ARG A 41 -10.56 5.03 7.33
C ARG A 41 -9.21 4.65 6.75
N ILE A 42 -8.18 5.47 6.98
CA ILE A 42 -6.83 5.17 6.51
C ILE A 42 -6.33 3.86 7.13
N GLN A 43 -6.58 3.64 8.41
CA GLN A 43 -6.20 2.41 9.09
C GLN A 43 -6.86 1.18 8.45
N ALA A 44 -8.16 1.26 8.16
CA ALA A 44 -8.88 0.16 7.52
C ALA A 44 -8.40 -0.08 6.09
N GLU A 45 -8.15 0.98 5.32
CA GLU A 45 -7.62 0.86 3.97
C GLU A 45 -6.21 0.25 3.98
N ALA A 46 -5.38 0.65 4.93
CA ALA A 46 -4.03 0.08 5.09
C ALA A 46 -4.09 -1.40 5.43
N GLU A 47 -5.01 -1.80 6.31
CA GLU A 47 -5.21 -3.20 6.66
C GLU A 47 -5.63 -4.02 5.44
N ALA A 48 -6.59 -3.53 4.65
CA ALA A 48 -7.03 -4.21 3.44
C ALA A 48 -5.88 -4.38 2.44
N LYS A 49 -5.08 -3.35 2.24
CA LYS A 49 -3.92 -3.41 1.35
C LYS A 49 -2.88 -4.39 1.87
N ARG A 50 -2.63 -4.40 3.17
CA ARG A 50 -1.69 -5.34 3.80
C ARG A 50 -2.14 -6.78 3.58
N LEU A 51 -3.42 -7.06 3.78
CA LEU A 51 -3.96 -8.41 3.57
C LEU A 51 -3.83 -8.84 2.11
N LEU A 52 -4.07 -7.93 1.16
CA LEU A 52 -3.86 -8.22 -0.25
C LEU A 52 -2.39 -8.52 -0.54
N LEU A 53 -1.47 -7.72 0.00
CA LEU A 53 -0.03 -7.94 -0.19
C LEU A 53 0.44 -9.25 0.41
N GLU A 54 -0.14 -9.66 1.54
CA GLU A 54 0.21 -10.94 2.18
C GLU A 54 -0.18 -12.15 1.33
N GLN A 55 -1.16 -12.00 0.45
CA GLN A 55 -1.52 -13.05 -0.50
C GLN A 55 -0.51 -13.17 -1.64
N HIS A 56 0.25 -12.12 -1.90
CA HIS A 56 1.25 -12.11 -2.95
C HIS A 56 2.52 -12.78 -2.46
N LEU A 57 2.96 -13.84 -3.13
CA LEU A 57 4.14 -14.59 -2.72
C LEU A 57 5.45 -14.04 -3.26
N GLY A 58 5.41 -13.29 -4.34
CA GLY A 58 6.60 -12.72 -4.95
C GLY A 58 7.50 -13.76 -5.64
N TYR A 59 6.95 -14.91 -5.98
CA TYR A 59 7.69 -16.00 -6.62
C TYR A 59 7.49 -15.97 -8.12
N GLY A 60 8.01 -15.00 -8.78
CA GLY A 60 8.10 -15.03 -10.22
C GLY A 60 6.81 -15.27 -10.98
N ASP A 61 6.93 -15.31 -12.28
CA ASP A 61 5.78 -15.40 -13.17
C ASP A 61 5.14 -16.80 -13.13
N GLY A 62 3.84 -16.84 -12.94
CA GLY A 62 3.06 -18.06 -13.08
C GLY A 62 2.65 -18.75 -11.78
N ASP A 63 2.94 -18.19 -10.62
CA ASP A 63 2.35 -18.70 -9.38
C ASP A 63 0.93 -18.14 -9.25
N ASP A 64 -0.06 -19.03 -9.14
CA ASP A 64 -1.48 -18.65 -9.04
C ASP A 64 -1.78 -17.77 -7.82
N ARG A 65 -0.88 -17.74 -6.84
CA ARG A 65 -1.05 -16.93 -5.64
C ARG A 65 -0.42 -15.55 -5.74
N ASP A 66 0.34 -15.27 -6.79
CA ASP A 66 0.87 -13.96 -7.03
C ASP A 66 -0.25 -13.04 -7.54
N LEU A 67 -0.26 -11.81 -7.02
CA LEU A 67 -1.20 -10.82 -7.55
C LEU A 67 -0.77 -10.41 -8.96
N PRO A 68 -1.73 -10.31 -9.89
CA PRO A 68 -1.41 -9.80 -11.23
C PRO A 68 -0.78 -8.41 -11.15
N VAL A 69 0.13 -8.12 -12.07
CA VAL A 69 0.79 -6.80 -12.13
C VAL A 69 -0.23 -5.67 -12.18
N ARG A 70 -1.34 -5.88 -12.93
CA ARG A 70 -2.40 -4.86 -12.98
C ARG A 70 -3.00 -4.58 -11.61
N THR A 71 -3.21 -5.60 -10.79
CA THR A 71 -3.70 -5.40 -9.43
C THR A 71 -2.70 -4.59 -8.60
N LEU A 72 -1.41 -4.90 -8.75
CA LEU A 72 -0.36 -4.17 -8.05
C LEU A 72 -0.30 -2.71 -8.49
N THR A 73 -0.43 -2.43 -9.79
CA THR A 73 -0.44 -1.05 -10.28
C THR A 73 -1.65 -0.27 -9.75
N LEU A 74 -2.79 -0.94 -9.59
CA LEU A 74 -3.97 -0.31 -9.00
C LEU A 74 -3.76 -0.01 -7.50
N LEU A 75 -3.08 -0.89 -6.77
CA LEU A 75 -2.76 -0.66 -5.37
C LEU A 75 -1.80 0.52 -5.20
N ALA A 76 -0.90 0.73 -6.15
CA ALA A 76 0.07 1.82 -6.11
C ALA A 76 -0.52 3.17 -6.53
N LEU A 77 -1.58 3.17 -7.34
CA LEU A 77 -2.15 4.38 -7.93
C LEU A 77 -2.53 5.47 -6.90
N PRO A 78 -3.13 5.15 -5.74
CA PRO A 78 -3.44 6.18 -4.74
C PRO A 78 -2.23 6.97 -4.26
N TYR A 79 -1.02 6.44 -4.47
CA TYR A 79 0.22 7.07 -4.05
C TYR A 79 0.98 7.71 -5.21
N ALA A 80 0.30 7.99 -6.33
CA ALA A 80 0.93 8.51 -7.54
C ALA A 80 1.63 9.86 -7.36
N ALA A 81 1.25 10.62 -6.33
CA ALA A 81 1.91 11.88 -6.02
C ALA A 81 3.20 11.72 -5.20
N HIS A 82 3.49 10.50 -4.72
CA HIS A 82 4.68 10.26 -3.93
C HIS A 82 5.94 10.32 -4.81
N PRO A 83 7.05 10.92 -4.32
CA PRO A 83 8.26 11.04 -5.13
C PRO A 83 8.84 9.71 -5.64
N ASP A 84 8.63 8.63 -4.90
CA ASP A 84 9.13 7.31 -5.27
C ASP A 84 8.20 6.53 -6.21
N TYR A 85 7.03 7.10 -6.54
CA TYR A 85 6.13 6.47 -7.49
C TYR A 85 6.72 6.52 -8.90
N ASP A 86 6.70 5.38 -9.57
CA ASP A 86 7.20 5.29 -10.94
C ASP A 86 6.02 5.44 -11.92
N GLU A 87 6.07 6.43 -12.79
CA GLU A 87 4.99 6.69 -13.76
C GLU A 87 4.76 5.51 -14.71
N ARG A 88 5.75 4.64 -14.89
CA ARG A 88 5.58 3.42 -15.68
C ARG A 88 4.55 2.47 -15.06
N TRP A 89 4.25 2.63 -13.77
CA TRP A 89 3.24 1.82 -13.08
C TRP A 89 1.81 2.30 -13.29
N ARG A 90 1.63 3.44 -13.91
CA ARG A 90 0.29 4.00 -14.11
C ARG A 90 -0.53 3.08 -15.02
N PRO A 91 -1.68 2.60 -14.56
CA PRO A 91 -2.51 1.68 -15.33
C PRO A 91 -3.18 2.34 -16.53
#